data_ae62da456f4b6a133cacd7323b646074
#
_entry.id   ae62da456f4b6a133cacd7323b646074
#
_cell.length_a   1.000
_cell.length_b   1.000
_cell.length_c   1.000
_cell.angle_alpha   90.00
_cell.angle_beta   90.00
_cell.angle_gamma   90.00
#
_symmetry.space_group_name_H-M   'P 1'
#
loop_
_entity.id
_entity.type
_entity.pdbx_description
1 polymer ?
#
loop_
_entity_poly.entity_id
_entity_poly.type
_entity_poly.pdbx_seq_one_letter_code
_entity_poly.pdbx_strand_id
1 'polypeptide(L)'
;MNNGVASFPSSFTYWTDKLADGTYEMLDQQGHNAPAPWVPFTRGGCDVGAFSIANIDFENVTTDIDNVFGPSSPQHSEAASNPNKAITDFEGIIIHCALGSPVCAKNGAPDILPDEPGGYQGFQVLYGNANVQPQISPQGPVDDLDGDVIADSHGNVGFPGFSPSASQSLGYLATMLEAGIPVVYGYIADAHDNHAAGGTFGPGETGYVQQLAAYNEAFGKFFARLAKAGISKHNTLFIITADENDHFVGGSPAPANCDGVNIPCTYAEKGEINADLSLVFATEFGDVTPFRVHSDDAPTFYINGNPGQTAVATRTLEREAGQLLGFDLVDGPNGSTNQVTQALADQAEQALLHMITADPNRTPNFILFANPDYFLTASGNTSPLCTPMANAASCFLEQSGFAWNHGDFQNQITQTWLGIVGPGVRKLGRFGEIFSDHTDIRPTMLSLVGLRDDYAHDGRVLFEALARHVLPLSLRAHGDKLSQLAEAYKAINAPLGELGVRTLTGISTTALKGDDSTYTLLEAEINAITKRRNEIAGSMIEMLEGAAFDNRPVNDAVAAHLIGEAYDLLDSVP
;
A
#
# COMPACT_ATOMS: atom_id res chain seq x y z
N MET A 1 -2.47 -3.47 13.26
CA MET A 1 -2.60 -4.23 14.52
C MET A 1 -1.85 -3.54 15.62
N ASN A 2 -2.17 -3.84 16.85
CA ASN A 2 -1.64 -3.13 17.99
C ASN A 2 -1.07 -4.14 18.98
N ASN A 3 0.15 -3.96 19.46
CA ASN A 3 0.89 -4.87 20.34
C ASN A 3 0.09 -5.27 21.59
N GLY A 4 -0.75 -6.29 21.51
CA GLY A 4 -1.55 -6.81 22.62
C GLY A 4 -2.79 -5.98 22.97
N VAL A 5 -3.08 -4.92 22.26
CA VAL A 5 -4.37 -4.24 22.34
C VAL A 5 -5.23 -4.73 21.19
N ALA A 6 -6.41 -5.22 21.51
CA ALA A 6 -7.29 -5.88 20.56
C ALA A 6 -8.07 -4.86 19.70
N SER A 7 -7.37 -4.02 18.94
CA SER A 7 -8.01 -3.20 17.94
C SER A 7 -7.29 -3.36 16.62
N PHE A 8 -8.01 -3.73 15.59
CA PHE A 8 -7.52 -3.51 14.24
C PHE A 8 -7.30 -2.02 14.06
N PRO A 9 -6.26 -1.57 13.33
CA PRO A 9 -6.22 -0.20 12.88
C PRO A 9 -7.50 0.05 12.09
N SER A 10 -8.29 1.01 12.54
CA SER A 10 -9.40 1.49 11.73
C SER A 10 -8.83 2.45 10.69
N SER A 11 -9.51 2.59 9.57
CA SER A 11 -9.23 3.61 8.57
C SER A 11 -9.25 5.05 9.14
N PHE A 12 -9.81 5.22 10.34
CA PHE A 12 -9.84 6.47 11.09
C PHE A 12 -8.64 6.69 12.03
N THR A 13 -7.58 5.95 11.86
CA THR A 13 -6.32 6.14 12.56
C THR A 13 -5.88 7.61 12.60
N TYR A 14 -6.06 8.32 11.51
CA TYR A 14 -5.71 9.74 11.39
C TYR A 14 -6.49 10.66 12.33
N TRP A 15 -7.69 10.27 12.75
CA TRP A 15 -8.53 11.04 13.67
C TRP A 15 -8.63 10.44 15.06
N THR A 16 -8.34 9.15 15.22
CA THR A 16 -8.54 8.44 16.48
C THR A 16 -7.27 8.27 17.29
N ASP A 17 -6.12 8.32 16.63
CA ASP A 17 -4.83 8.26 17.32
C ASP A 17 -4.54 9.57 18.04
N LYS A 18 -4.14 9.44 19.30
CA LYS A 18 -3.83 10.58 20.16
C LYS A 18 -2.47 10.44 20.78
N LEU A 19 -1.72 11.53 20.80
CA LEU A 19 -0.56 11.67 21.65
C LEU A 19 -0.95 11.74 23.13
N ALA A 20 0.06 11.65 24.00
CA ALA A 20 -0.13 11.73 25.45
C ALA A 20 -0.77 13.05 25.92
N ASP A 21 -0.64 14.12 25.16
CA ASP A 21 -1.25 15.43 25.42
C ASP A 21 -2.70 15.55 24.91
N GLY A 22 -3.21 14.51 24.22
CA GLY A 22 -4.56 14.45 23.69
C GLY A 22 -4.72 15.07 22.30
N THR A 23 -3.65 15.51 21.66
CA THR A 23 -3.68 15.95 20.25
C THR A 23 -3.73 14.75 19.32
N TYR A 24 -4.32 14.95 18.12
CA TYR A 24 -4.35 13.94 17.07
C TYR A 24 -3.07 14.03 16.25
N GLU A 25 -2.55 12.88 15.88
CA GLU A 25 -1.24 12.82 15.23
C GLU A 25 -1.23 12.04 13.94
N MET A 26 -0.54 12.63 12.99
CA MET A 26 -0.12 12.00 11.74
C MET A 26 1.37 12.30 11.57
N LEU A 27 2.20 11.55 12.29
CA LEU A 27 3.64 11.78 12.33
C LEU A 27 4.40 10.61 11.69
N ASP A 28 5.45 10.94 10.95
CA ASP A 28 6.48 9.98 10.59
C ASP A 28 7.34 9.61 11.82
N GLN A 29 8.28 8.68 11.65
CA GLN A 29 9.17 8.25 12.73
C GLN A 29 10.09 9.38 13.28
N GLN A 30 10.28 10.47 12.53
CA GLN A 30 11.07 11.62 12.93
C GLN A 30 10.23 12.70 13.62
N GLY A 31 8.94 12.50 13.76
CA GLY A 31 8.02 13.45 14.36
C GLY A 31 7.60 14.60 13.44
N HIS A 32 7.74 14.42 12.12
CA HIS A 32 7.20 15.36 11.14
C HIS A 32 5.75 15.02 10.80
N ASN A 33 4.97 16.02 10.45
CA ASN A 33 3.62 15.78 9.97
C ASN A 33 3.63 14.96 8.66
N ALA A 34 2.81 13.92 8.61
CA ALA A 34 2.64 13.01 7.47
C ALA A 34 1.14 12.82 7.19
N PRO A 35 0.47 13.81 6.57
CA PRO A 35 -0.98 13.81 6.46
C PRO A 35 -1.49 12.86 5.38
N ALA A 36 -2.79 12.60 5.46
CA ALA A 36 -3.52 11.85 4.46
C ALA A 36 -3.37 12.45 3.04
N PRO A 37 -3.51 11.62 1.99
CA PRO A 37 -3.26 12.06 0.61
C PRO A 37 -4.15 13.20 0.12
N TRP A 38 -5.37 13.34 0.66
CA TRP A 38 -6.31 14.38 0.26
C TRP A 38 -6.01 15.77 0.80
N VAL A 39 -5.32 15.86 1.97
CA VAL A 39 -5.15 17.12 2.72
C VAL A 39 -4.59 18.27 1.90
N PRO A 40 -3.50 18.14 1.11
CA PRO A 40 -3.00 19.26 0.33
C PRO A 40 -3.98 19.76 -0.74
N PHE A 41 -4.84 18.90 -1.25
CA PHE A 41 -5.88 19.27 -2.22
C PHE A 41 -7.05 19.98 -1.53
N THR A 42 -7.56 19.46 -0.42
CA THR A 42 -8.65 20.10 0.33
C THR A 42 -8.24 21.46 0.87
N ARG A 43 -7.01 21.62 1.34
CA ARG A 43 -6.40 22.91 1.69
C ARG A 43 -6.28 23.83 0.48
N GLY A 44 -5.96 23.29 -0.67
CA GLY A 44 -5.90 24.03 -1.94
C GLY A 44 -7.26 24.44 -2.49
N GLY A 45 -8.36 24.03 -1.85
CA GLY A 45 -9.73 24.35 -2.23
C GLY A 45 -10.36 23.33 -3.18
N CYS A 46 -9.83 22.12 -3.28
CA CYS A 46 -10.33 21.05 -4.11
C CYS A 46 -11.03 19.97 -3.27
N ASP A 47 -12.25 19.61 -3.66
CA ASP A 47 -12.89 18.41 -3.13
C ASP A 47 -12.18 17.17 -3.66
N VAL A 48 -12.05 16.13 -2.84
CA VAL A 48 -11.39 14.87 -3.17
C VAL A 48 -12.36 13.72 -2.98
N GLY A 49 -12.72 13.05 -4.07
CA GLY A 49 -13.54 11.85 -4.05
C GLY A 49 -12.70 10.58 -4.09
N ALA A 50 -13.19 9.51 -3.45
CA ALA A 50 -12.58 8.21 -3.54
C ALA A 50 -13.64 7.11 -3.67
N PHE A 51 -13.29 6.03 -4.37
CA PHE A 51 -14.13 4.85 -4.53
C PHE A 51 -13.31 3.59 -4.35
N SER A 52 -13.77 2.73 -3.43
CA SER A 52 -13.16 1.42 -3.15
C SER A 52 -11.69 1.47 -2.73
N ILE A 53 -11.33 2.47 -1.91
CA ILE A 53 -10.01 2.55 -1.28
C ILE A 53 -10.19 2.16 0.19
N ALA A 54 -10.03 0.87 0.48
CA ALA A 54 -10.34 0.28 1.76
C ALA A 54 -9.57 0.93 2.93
N ASN A 55 -8.27 1.18 2.76
CA ASN A 55 -7.40 1.67 3.84
C ASN A 55 -7.55 3.16 4.18
N ILE A 56 -8.38 3.89 3.46
CA ILE A 56 -8.59 5.34 3.66
C ILE A 56 -10.02 5.61 4.13
N ASP A 57 -10.93 4.69 3.86
CA ASP A 57 -12.35 4.81 4.12
C ASP A 57 -12.83 3.88 5.23
N PHE A 58 -14.14 3.75 5.37
CA PHE A 58 -14.75 2.79 6.29
C PHE A 58 -14.36 1.36 5.90
N GLU A 59 -13.64 0.68 6.77
CA GLU A 59 -13.32 -0.75 6.62
C GLU A 59 -14.09 -1.61 7.61
N ASN A 60 -14.30 -1.09 8.81
CA ASN A 60 -14.96 -1.80 9.89
C ASN A 60 -16.28 -1.11 10.23
N VAL A 61 -17.33 -1.51 9.54
CA VAL A 61 -18.64 -0.83 9.57
C VAL A 61 -19.13 -0.50 10.98
N THR A 62 -18.96 -1.40 11.94
CA THR A 62 -19.48 -1.18 13.30
C THR A 62 -18.69 -0.14 14.07
N THR A 63 -17.37 -0.27 14.05
CA THR A 63 -16.46 0.62 14.78
C THR A 63 -16.38 1.99 14.11
N ASP A 64 -16.29 2.01 12.81
CA ASP A 64 -16.08 3.24 12.04
C ASP A 64 -17.35 4.09 12.01
N ILE A 65 -18.52 3.48 11.91
CA ILE A 65 -19.80 4.19 12.05
C ILE A 65 -19.92 4.83 13.43
N ASP A 66 -19.51 4.14 14.49
CA ASP A 66 -19.57 4.71 15.83
C ASP A 66 -18.58 5.87 16.01
N ASN A 67 -17.40 5.76 15.42
CA ASN A 67 -16.40 6.83 15.42
C ASN A 67 -16.88 8.06 14.65
N VAL A 68 -17.53 7.86 13.50
CA VAL A 68 -17.93 8.93 12.59
C VAL A 68 -19.24 9.58 12.99
N PHE A 69 -20.26 8.79 13.30
CA PHE A 69 -21.62 9.30 13.54
C PHE A 69 -22.06 9.20 15.00
N GLY A 70 -21.32 8.49 15.82
CA GLY A 70 -21.61 8.25 17.23
C GLY A 70 -22.49 7.01 17.48
N PRO A 71 -22.31 6.37 18.66
CA PRO A 71 -22.97 5.11 19.02
C PRO A 71 -24.49 5.22 19.23
N SER A 72 -25.06 6.41 19.17
CA SER A 72 -26.51 6.63 19.27
C SER A 72 -27.14 7.13 17.96
N SER A 73 -26.39 7.09 16.86
CA SER A 73 -26.84 7.59 15.56
C SER A 73 -27.82 6.64 14.86
N PRO A 74 -28.60 7.13 13.90
CA PRO A 74 -29.37 6.26 13.02
C PRO A 74 -28.50 5.28 12.23
N GLN A 75 -27.28 5.69 11.86
CA GLN A 75 -26.28 4.89 11.16
C GLN A 75 -25.80 3.70 12.00
N HIS A 76 -25.53 3.94 13.30
CA HIS A 76 -25.27 2.85 14.26
C HIS A 76 -26.43 1.86 14.32
N SER A 77 -27.66 2.36 14.40
CA SER A 77 -28.87 1.51 14.46
C SER A 77 -29.01 0.67 13.19
N GLU A 78 -28.66 1.21 12.04
CA GLU A 78 -28.63 0.48 10.77
C GLU A 78 -27.56 -0.59 10.77
N ALA A 79 -26.31 -0.25 11.15
CA ALA A 79 -25.21 -1.19 11.24
C ALA A 79 -25.52 -2.37 12.18
N ALA A 80 -26.16 -2.09 13.32
CA ALA A 80 -26.56 -3.12 14.27
C ALA A 80 -27.70 -4.04 13.77
N SER A 81 -28.62 -3.52 12.97
CA SER A 81 -29.79 -4.27 12.50
C SER A 81 -29.63 -4.88 11.10
N ASN A 82 -28.82 -4.28 10.25
CA ASN A 82 -28.58 -4.73 8.87
C ASN A 82 -27.14 -4.37 8.43
N PRO A 83 -26.13 -5.10 8.92
CA PRO A 83 -24.73 -4.79 8.65
C PRO A 83 -24.39 -4.80 7.16
N ASN A 84 -24.94 -5.72 6.36
CA ASN A 84 -24.68 -5.75 4.92
C ASN A 84 -25.15 -4.47 4.21
N LYS A 85 -26.32 -3.96 4.58
CA LYS A 85 -26.79 -2.70 4.02
C LYS A 85 -25.94 -1.52 4.50
N ALA A 86 -25.51 -1.52 5.74
CA ALA A 86 -24.65 -0.48 6.28
C ALA A 86 -23.28 -0.45 5.58
N ILE A 87 -22.70 -1.61 5.23
CA ILE A 87 -21.53 -1.70 4.36
C ILE A 87 -21.81 -0.98 3.04
N THR A 88 -22.87 -1.37 2.35
CA THR A 88 -23.24 -0.78 1.05
C THR A 88 -23.50 0.73 1.12
N ASP A 89 -24.08 1.20 2.22
CA ASP A 89 -24.45 2.61 2.39
C ASP A 89 -23.27 3.48 2.81
N PHE A 90 -22.29 2.96 3.56
CA PHE A 90 -21.28 3.78 4.23
C PHE A 90 -19.84 3.44 3.92
N GLU A 91 -19.49 2.23 3.48
CA GLU A 91 -18.13 1.86 3.15
C GLU A 91 -17.70 2.26 1.73
N GLY A 92 -16.40 2.29 1.48
CA GLY A 92 -15.76 2.32 0.17
C GLY A 92 -16.03 3.55 -0.71
N ILE A 93 -16.80 4.53 -0.24
CA ILE A 93 -17.19 5.71 -1.02
C ILE A 93 -17.12 6.96 -0.13
N ILE A 94 -16.33 7.96 -0.57
CA ILE A 94 -16.10 9.15 0.25
C ILE A 94 -15.88 10.40 -0.61
N ILE A 95 -16.22 11.57 -0.08
CA ILE A 95 -15.76 12.87 -0.57
C ILE A 95 -15.24 13.67 0.62
N HIS A 96 -13.93 13.94 0.62
CA HIS A 96 -13.32 14.94 1.49
C HIS A 96 -13.52 16.31 0.87
N CYS A 97 -14.29 17.16 1.51
CA CYS A 97 -14.65 18.47 0.99
C CYS A 97 -13.64 19.54 1.42
N ALA A 98 -13.29 20.41 0.50
CA ALA A 98 -12.58 21.63 0.80
C ALA A 98 -13.38 22.53 1.74
N LEU A 99 -12.72 23.38 2.51
CA LEU A 99 -13.37 24.33 3.41
C LEU A 99 -14.40 25.19 2.65
N GLY A 100 -15.65 25.11 3.08
CA GLY A 100 -16.76 25.86 2.47
C GLY A 100 -17.25 25.29 1.14
N SER A 101 -16.91 24.06 0.80
CA SER A 101 -17.41 23.40 -0.42
C SER A 101 -18.94 23.31 -0.42
N PRO A 102 -19.60 23.66 -1.54
CA PRO A 102 -21.04 23.52 -1.67
C PRO A 102 -21.49 22.05 -1.74
N VAL A 103 -20.59 21.14 -2.01
CA VAL A 103 -20.86 19.68 -2.07
C VAL A 103 -21.22 19.17 -0.68
N CYS A 104 -20.40 19.45 0.33
CA CYS A 104 -20.65 19.05 1.71
C CYS A 104 -21.68 19.95 2.44
N ALA A 105 -21.82 21.20 2.04
CA ALA A 105 -22.71 22.18 2.72
C ALA A 105 -24.19 21.76 2.81
N LYS A 106 -24.60 20.77 2.02
CA LYS A 106 -25.96 20.22 1.99
C LYS A 106 -26.09 18.90 2.75
N ASN A 107 -25.02 18.44 3.40
CA ASN A 107 -25.05 17.18 4.12
C ASN A 107 -25.99 17.27 5.32
N GLY A 108 -27.02 16.40 5.34
CA GLY A 108 -27.97 16.31 6.45
C GLY A 108 -27.50 15.43 7.62
N ALA A 109 -26.40 14.72 7.47
CA ALA A 109 -25.82 13.82 8.46
C ALA A 109 -24.33 14.12 8.65
N PRO A 110 -23.99 15.27 9.29
CA PRO A 110 -22.57 15.62 9.53
C PRO A 110 -21.92 14.59 10.46
N ASP A 111 -20.65 14.34 10.23
CA ASP A 111 -19.84 13.53 11.11
C ASP A 111 -19.55 14.26 12.44
N ILE A 112 -19.10 13.50 13.44
CA ILE A 112 -18.68 14.02 14.75
C ILE A 112 -17.17 14.00 14.92
N LEU A 113 -16.42 13.68 13.86
CA LEU A 113 -14.97 13.67 13.91
C LEU A 113 -14.43 15.08 14.19
N PRO A 114 -13.27 15.18 14.86
CA PRO A 114 -12.59 16.45 14.96
C PRO A 114 -12.17 16.92 13.56
N ASP A 115 -11.96 18.21 13.43
CA ASP A 115 -11.35 18.77 12.22
C ASP A 115 -10.06 18.00 11.85
N GLU A 116 -9.72 18.00 10.58
CA GLU A 116 -8.53 17.27 10.10
C GLU A 116 -7.27 17.65 10.88
N PRO A 117 -6.37 16.66 11.11
CA PRO A 117 -5.10 16.90 11.82
C PRO A 117 -4.28 18.02 11.19
N GLY A 118 -3.44 18.67 12.00
CA GLY A 118 -2.61 19.78 11.54
C GLY A 118 -3.30 21.15 11.58
N GLY A 119 -4.46 21.25 12.24
CA GLY A 119 -5.17 22.52 12.43
C GLY A 119 -6.05 22.95 11.27
N TYR A 120 -6.49 22.01 10.46
CA TYR A 120 -7.43 22.24 9.36
C TYR A 120 -8.85 22.22 9.90
N GLN A 121 -9.38 23.38 10.19
CA GLN A 121 -10.72 23.53 10.77
C GLN A 121 -11.80 23.79 9.71
N GLY A 122 -12.97 23.22 9.95
CA GLY A 122 -14.15 23.40 9.12
C GLY A 122 -14.17 22.58 7.83
N PHE A 123 -13.32 21.59 7.71
CA PHE A 123 -13.44 20.59 6.66
C PHE A 123 -14.55 19.62 6.99
N GLN A 124 -15.15 19.06 5.97
CA GLN A 124 -16.24 18.10 6.09
C GLN A 124 -15.99 16.91 5.18
N VAL A 125 -16.58 15.79 5.55
CA VAL A 125 -16.50 14.56 4.77
C VAL A 125 -17.90 14.01 4.54
N LEU A 126 -18.16 13.51 3.35
CA LEU A 126 -19.34 12.72 3.02
C LEU A 126 -18.94 11.26 3.00
N TYR A 127 -19.36 10.52 4.00
CA TYR A 127 -19.07 9.08 4.10
C TYR A 127 -20.18 8.26 3.47
N GLY A 128 -19.79 7.39 2.56
CA GLY A 128 -20.62 6.38 1.94
C GLY A 128 -21.55 6.86 0.84
N ASN A 129 -22.08 5.89 0.12
CA ASN A 129 -23.03 6.13 -0.96
C ASN A 129 -24.27 6.91 -0.50
N ALA A 130 -24.76 6.64 0.70
CA ALA A 130 -25.95 7.32 1.24
C ALA A 130 -25.79 8.85 1.28
N ASN A 131 -24.58 9.35 1.50
CA ASN A 131 -24.28 10.78 1.57
C ASN A 131 -23.68 11.34 0.26
N VAL A 132 -22.91 10.54 -0.46
CA VAL A 132 -22.20 10.96 -1.69
C VAL A 132 -23.14 10.97 -2.90
N GLN A 133 -23.91 9.90 -3.12
CA GLN A 133 -24.76 9.75 -4.29
C GLN A 133 -25.73 10.93 -4.50
N PRO A 134 -26.41 11.47 -3.48
CA PRO A 134 -27.30 12.63 -3.68
C PRO A 134 -26.60 13.88 -4.19
N GLN A 135 -25.27 13.98 -4.01
CA GLN A 135 -24.48 15.14 -4.46
C GLN A 135 -23.98 14.97 -5.89
N ILE A 136 -23.56 13.75 -6.27
CA ILE A 136 -22.97 13.49 -7.59
C ILE A 136 -23.97 12.96 -8.62
N SER A 137 -25.05 12.32 -8.18
CA SER A 137 -26.13 11.78 -9.02
C SER A 137 -27.52 12.03 -8.40
N PRO A 138 -27.98 13.29 -8.33
CA PRO A 138 -29.25 13.63 -7.63
C PRO A 138 -30.49 13.11 -8.34
N GLN A 139 -30.39 12.59 -9.56
CA GLN A 139 -31.52 12.08 -10.35
C GLN A 139 -31.79 10.60 -10.13
N GLY A 140 -30.84 9.86 -9.52
CA GLY A 140 -30.96 8.41 -9.32
C GLY A 140 -29.66 7.78 -8.86
N PRO A 141 -29.64 6.46 -8.76
CA PRO A 141 -28.44 5.73 -8.40
C PRO A 141 -27.29 5.96 -9.39
N VAL A 142 -26.09 5.61 -8.97
CA VAL A 142 -24.91 5.63 -9.86
C VAL A 142 -24.90 4.33 -10.67
N ASP A 143 -24.78 4.49 -11.99
CA ASP A 143 -24.66 3.36 -12.92
C ASP A 143 -23.18 3.10 -13.26
N ASP A 144 -22.87 1.86 -13.50
CA ASP A 144 -21.59 1.44 -14.04
C ASP A 144 -21.40 1.89 -15.51
N LEU A 145 -20.32 1.50 -16.16
CA LEU A 145 -20.06 1.89 -17.55
C LEU A 145 -20.92 1.12 -18.58
N ASP A 146 -21.62 0.07 -18.15
CA ASP A 146 -22.53 -0.73 -18.95
C ASP A 146 -23.97 -0.25 -18.83
N GLY A 147 -24.27 0.62 -17.87
CA GLY A 147 -25.58 1.20 -17.59
C GLY A 147 -26.38 0.43 -16.55
N ASP A 148 -25.72 -0.47 -15.84
CA ASP A 148 -26.33 -1.21 -14.74
C ASP A 148 -26.11 -0.44 -13.42
N VAL A 149 -27.12 -0.45 -12.54
CA VAL A 149 -27.02 0.19 -11.22
C VAL A 149 -25.96 -0.50 -10.39
N ILE A 150 -25.03 0.28 -9.82
CA ILE A 150 -24.03 -0.25 -8.90
C ILE A 150 -24.68 -0.66 -7.59
N ALA A 151 -24.58 -1.95 -7.25
CA ALA A 151 -25.18 -2.55 -6.07
C ALA A 151 -24.35 -3.72 -5.56
N ASP A 152 -24.55 -4.09 -4.29
CA ASP A 152 -23.95 -5.29 -3.70
C ASP A 152 -24.62 -6.58 -4.21
N SER A 153 -24.12 -7.72 -3.79
CA SER A 153 -24.65 -9.04 -4.15
C SER A 153 -26.08 -9.31 -3.59
N HIS A 154 -26.57 -8.47 -2.67
CA HIS A 154 -27.91 -8.56 -2.10
C HIS A 154 -28.90 -7.62 -2.79
N GLY A 155 -28.44 -6.80 -3.74
CA GLY A 155 -29.24 -5.82 -4.46
C GLY A 155 -29.40 -4.48 -3.73
N ASN A 156 -28.61 -4.22 -2.69
CA ASN A 156 -28.55 -2.89 -2.09
C ASN A 156 -27.73 -1.97 -3.00
N VAL A 157 -28.25 -0.79 -3.28
CA VAL A 157 -27.60 0.21 -4.15
C VAL A 157 -26.50 0.94 -3.38
N GLY A 158 -25.29 0.98 -3.92
CA GLY A 158 -24.15 1.66 -3.31
C GLY A 158 -22.84 0.90 -3.49
N PHE A 159 -22.06 0.77 -2.42
CA PHE A 159 -20.78 0.08 -2.48
C PHE A 159 -20.97 -1.41 -2.80
N PRO A 160 -20.35 -1.92 -3.89
CA PRO A 160 -20.62 -3.29 -4.34
C PRO A 160 -19.81 -4.36 -3.59
N GLY A 161 -18.92 -3.96 -2.69
CA GLY A 161 -17.97 -4.83 -1.98
C GLY A 161 -16.53 -4.58 -2.43
N PHE A 162 -15.60 -5.32 -1.83
CA PHE A 162 -14.15 -5.08 -1.97
C PHE A 162 -13.52 -5.62 -3.27
N SER A 163 -14.30 -6.33 -4.10
CA SER A 163 -13.86 -6.79 -5.42
C SER A 163 -14.77 -6.23 -6.53
N PRO A 164 -14.84 -4.90 -6.69
CA PRO A 164 -15.68 -4.28 -7.73
C PRO A 164 -15.12 -4.56 -9.11
N SER A 165 -16.01 -4.72 -10.09
CA SER A 165 -15.57 -4.76 -11.48
C SER A 165 -14.99 -3.42 -11.92
N ALA A 166 -14.08 -3.42 -12.91
CA ALA A 166 -13.57 -2.18 -13.49
C ALA A 166 -14.69 -1.27 -14.05
N SER A 167 -15.79 -1.86 -14.54
CA SER A 167 -16.98 -1.11 -14.98
C SER A 167 -17.62 -0.34 -13.84
N GLN A 168 -17.75 -0.95 -12.66
CA GLN A 168 -18.31 -0.32 -11.46
C GLN A 168 -17.39 0.78 -10.92
N SER A 169 -16.13 0.48 -10.70
CA SER A 169 -15.16 1.45 -10.19
C SER A 169 -15.06 2.68 -11.10
N LEU A 170 -14.80 2.47 -12.37
CA LEU A 170 -14.67 3.55 -13.34
C LEU A 170 -16.00 4.28 -13.62
N GLY A 171 -17.14 3.60 -13.49
CA GLY A 171 -18.47 4.21 -13.56
C GLY A 171 -18.70 5.21 -12.44
N TYR A 172 -18.33 4.83 -11.22
CA TYR A 172 -18.43 5.71 -10.05
C TYR A 172 -17.49 6.92 -10.16
N LEU A 173 -16.21 6.69 -10.54
CA LEU A 173 -15.24 7.76 -10.75
C LEU A 173 -15.68 8.72 -11.87
N ALA A 174 -16.22 8.21 -12.97
CA ALA A 174 -16.74 9.06 -14.03
C ALA A 174 -17.87 9.97 -13.52
N THR A 175 -18.78 9.43 -12.72
CA THR A 175 -19.89 10.20 -12.13
C THR A 175 -19.39 11.30 -11.19
N MET A 176 -18.38 11.03 -10.35
CA MET A 176 -17.75 12.05 -9.51
C MET A 176 -17.12 13.17 -10.34
N LEU A 177 -16.33 12.80 -11.37
CA LEU A 177 -15.69 13.78 -12.27
C LEU A 177 -16.72 14.62 -13.05
N GLU A 178 -17.78 14.01 -13.56
CA GLU A 178 -18.88 14.68 -14.26
C GLU A 178 -19.65 15.63 -13.35
N ALA A 179 -19.77 15.29 -12.05
CA ALA A 179 -20.36 16.17 -11.03
C ALA A 179 -19.43 17.32 -10.62
N GLY A 180 -18.18 17.35 -11.11
CA GLY A 180 -17.24 18.42 -10.88
C GLY A 180 -16.33 18.22 -9.66
N ILE A 181 -16.21 17.00 -9.12
CA ILE A 181 -15.20 16.68 -8.13
C ILE A 181 -13.83 16.70 -8.83
N PRO A 182 -12.92 17.62 -8.47
CA PRO A 182 -11.74 17.89 -9.28
C PRO A 182 -10.61 16.87 -9.09
N VAL A 183 -10.59 16.15 -7.97
CA VAL A 183 -9.61 15.10 -7.65
C VAL A 183 -10.37 13.85 -7.27
N VAL A 184 -10.07 12.73 -7.92
CA VAL A 184 -10.70 11.45 -7.60
C VAL A 184 -9.64 10.34 -7.56
N TYR A 185 -9.78 9.45 -6.57
CA TYR A 185 -9.01 8.22 -6.42
C TYR A 185 -9.94 7.04 -6.63
N GLY A 186 -9.44 5.98 -7.23
CA GLY A 186 -10.21 4.76 -7.42
C GLY A 186 -9.35 3.52 -7.39
N TYR A 187 -9.96 2.43 -6.95
CA TYR A 187 -9.39 1.10 -6.94
C TYR A 187 -10.13 0.23 -7.96
N ILE A 188 -9.39 -0.61 -8.64
CA ILE A 188 -9.89 -1.66 -9.52
C ILE A 188 -9.32 -2.95 -8.98
N ALA A 189 -10.18 -3.91 -8.66
CA ALA A 189 -9.77 -5.21 -8.13
C ALA A 189 -8.84 -5.96 -9.09
N ASP A 190 -8.00 -6.81 -8.53
CA ASP A 190 -6.95 -7.51 -9.23
C ASP A 190 -7.44 -8.46 -10.33
N ALA A 191 -6.62 -8.65 -11.35
CA ALA A 191 -6.96 -9.49 -12.49
C ALA A 191 -7.07 -10.98 -12.12
N HIS A 192 -6.34 -11.40 -11.11
CA HIS A 192 -6.30 -12.79 -10.62
C HIS A 192 -7.35 -13.06 -9.54
N ASP A 193 -7.81 -12.04 -8.83
CA ASP A 193 -8.69 -12.15 -7.68
C ASP A 193 -10.15 -12.37 -8.07
N ASN A 194 -10.35 -13.16 -9.09
CA ASN A 194 -11.68 -13.58 -9.44
C ASN A 194 -12.05 -14.83 -8.65
N HIS A 195 -12.62 -14.65 -7.47
CA HIS A 195 -13.13 -15.70 -6.58
C HIS A 195 -14.31 -16.49 -7.16
N ALA A 196 -14.32 -16.73 -8.47
CA ALA A 196 -15.26 -17.62 -9.08
C ALA A 196 -15.11 -19.05 -8.51
N ALA A 197 -16.15 -19.85 -8.64
CA ALA A 197 -16.27 -21.20 -8.08
C ALA A 197 -15.18 -22.24 -8.51
N GLY A 198 -14.07 -21.78 -9.02
CA GLY A 198 -12.90 -22.58 -9.43
C GLY A 198 -11.57 -22.12 -8.85
N GLY A 199 -11.58 -21.17 -7.91
CA GLY A 199 -10.36 -20.58 -7.35
C GLY A 199 -9.77 -19.47 -8.22
N THR A 200 -8.58 -19.03 -7.87
CA THR A 200 -7.84 -17.98 -8.57
C THR A 200 -7.36 -18.43 -9.96
N PHE A 201 -7.08 -17.47 -10.84
CA PHE A 201 -6.52 -17.74 -12.16
C PHE A 201 -5.00 -17.53 -12.18
N GLY A 202 -4.26 -18.46 -12.77
CA GLY A 202 -2.85 -18.29 -13.06
C GLY A 202 -2.59 -17.48 -14.35
N PRO A 203 -1.35 -17.02 -14.55
CA PRO A 203 -0.98 -16.24 -15.73
C PRO A 203 -1.31 -16.97 -17.03
N GLY A 204 -2.03 -16.30 -17.94
CA GLY A 204 -2.43 -16.85 -19.24
C GLY A 204 -3.57 -17.88 -19.19
N GLU A 205 -4.16 -18.16 -18.04
CA GLU A 205 -5.43 -18.89 -17.99
C GLU A 205 -6.55 -18.05 -18.60
N THR A 206 -7.54 -18.71 -19.16
CA THR A 206 -8.63 -18.03 -19.89
C THR A 206 -9.32 -16.97 -19.03
N GLY A 207 -9.59 -17.25 -17.76
CA GLY A 207 -10.23 -16.29 -16.86
C GLY A 207 -9.38 -15.05 -16.58
N TYR A 208 -8.08 -15.21 -16.36
CA TYR A 208 -7.13 -14.11 -16.21
C TYR A 208 -7.10 -13.17 -17.42
N VAL A 209 -6.99 -13.77 -18.63
CA VAL A 209 -6.98 -13.01 -19.89
C VAL A 209 -8.30 -12.29 -20.12
N GLN A 210 -9.42 -12.92 -19.79
CA GLN A 210 -10.75 -12.30 -19.89
C GLN A 210 -10.89 -11.11 -18.93
N GLN A 211 -10.34 -11.19 -17.73
CA GLN A 211 -10.36 -10.09 -16.76
C GLN A 211 -9.54 -8.89 -17.27
N LEU A 212 -8.34 -9.12 -17.82
CA LEU A 212 -7.56 -8.07 -18.46
C LEU A 212 -8.28 -7.44 -19.68
N ALA A 213 -9.00 -8.25 -20.44
CA ALA A 213 -9.82 -7.76 -21.57
C ALA A 213 -10.98 -6.89 -21.05
N ALA A 214 -11.62 -7.27 -19.95
CA ALA A 214 -12.67 -6.48 -19.29
C ALA A 214 -12.15 -5.12 -18.81
N TYR A 215 -10.94 -5.06 -18.22
CA TYR A 215 -10.30 -3.79 -17.87
C TYR A 215 -10.10 -2.89 -19.08
N ASN A 216 -9.53 -3.44 -20.17
CA ASN A 216 -9.31 -2.68 -21.40
C ASN A 216 -10.63 -2.13 -21.98
N GLU A 217 -11.70 -2.89 -21.94
CA GLU A 217 -13.03 -2.47 -22.38
C GLU A 217 -13.58 -1.36 -21.45
N ALA A 218 -13.50 -1.54 -20.14
CA ALA A 218 -13.96 -0.56 -19.16
C ALA A 218 -13.21 0.78 -19.30
N PHE A 219 -11.89 0.77 -19.43
CA PHE A 219 -11.12 1.99 -19.70
C PHE A 219 -11.53 2.66 -21.01
N GLY A 220 -11.79 1.88 -22.06
CA GLY A 220 -12.30 2.40 -23.33
C GLY A 220 -13.64 3.13 -23.17
N LYS A 221 -14.59 2.55 -22.45
CA LYS A 221 -15.90 3.14 -22.12
C LYS A 221 -15.74 4.39 -21.21
N PHE A 222 -14.87 4.31 -20.20
CA PHE A 222 -14.57 5.40 -19.28
C PHE A 222 -14.09 6.66 -20.01
N PHE A 223 -13.04 6.55 -20.81
CA PHE A 223 -12.53 7.68 -21.56
C PHE A 223 -13.52 8.20 -22.61
N ALA A 224 -14.32 7.32 -23.22
CA ALA A 224 -15.36 7.73 -24.14
C ALA A 224 -16.51 8.48 -23.44
N ARG A 225 -16.88 8.08 -22.22
CA ARG A 225 -17.88 8.76 -21.36
C ARG A 225 -17.36 10.13 -20.94
N LEU A 226 -16.16 10.21 -20.39
CA LEU A 226 -15.54 11.45 -19.96
C LEU A 226 -15.38 12.48 -21.11
N ALA A 227 -15.02 12.01 -22.30
CA ALA A 227 -14.90 12.87 -23.48
C ALA A 227 -16.22 13.57 -23.84
N LYS A 228 -17.37 12.90 -23.66
CA LYS A 228 -18.70 13.53 -23.86
C LYS A 228 -18.98 14.64 -22.85
N ALA A 229 -18.43 14.51 -21.63
CA ALA A 229 -18.50 15.54 -20.59
C ALA A 229 -17.41 16.63 -20.75
N GLY A 230 -16.57 16.56 -21.77
CA GLY A 230 -15.49 17.52 -22.00
C GLY A 230 -14.24 17.25 -21.17
N ILE A 231 -14.16 16.13 -20.49
CA ILE A 231 -13.03 15.70 -19.66
C ILE A 231 -12.11 14.80 -20.51
N SER A 232 -10.83 15.16 -20.58
CA SER A 232 -9.89 14.44 -21.43
C SER A 232 -8.44 14.68 -20.99
N LYS A 233 -7.50 13.93 -21.56
CA LYS A 233 -6.06 14.13 -21.36
C LYS A 233 -5.53 15.53 -21.69
N HIS A 234 -6.34 16.42 -22.24
CA HIS A 234 -5.96 17.80 -22.54
C HIS A 234 -6.22 18.77 -21.38
N ASN A 235 -7.08 18.38 -20.45
CA ASN A 235 -7.46 19.19 -19.29
C ASN A 235 -7.47 18.41 -17.97
N THR A 236 -7.16 17.11 -17.99
CA THR A 236 -7.16 16.23 -16.83
C THR A 236 -5.87 15.39 -16.83
N LEU A 237 -5.25 15.30 -15.65
CA LEU A 237 -4.15 14.39 -15.39
C LEU A 237 -4.72 13.04 -14.97
N PHE A 238 -4.33 11.98 -15.63
CA PHE A 238 -4.64 10.61 -15.26
C PHE A 238 -3.34 9.93 -14.83
N ILE A 239 -3.38 9.31 -13.65
CA ILE A 239 -2.30 8.47 -13.12
C ILE A 239 -2.90 7.12 -12.82
N ILE A 240 -2.30 6.08 -13.33
CA ILE A 240 -2.75 4.70 -13.22
C ILE A 240 -1.53 3.86 -12.85
N THR A 241 -1.65 3.08 -11.78
CA THR A 241 -0.58 2.18 -11.31
C THR A 241 -1.21 0.95 -10.70
N ALA A 242 -0.44 -0.09 -10.44
CA ALA A 242 -0.79 -1.09 -9.44
C ALA A 242 -0.25 -0.63 -8.08
N ASP A 243 -0.90 -1.00 -6.99
CA ASP A 243 -0.43 -0.78 -5.62
C ASP A 243 0.84 -1.58 -5.36
N GLU A 244 0.90 -2.81 -5.85
CA GLU A 244 2.06 -3.69 -5.87
C GLU A 244 1.95 -4.66 -7.06
N ASN A 245 2.95 -5.48 -7.26
CA ASN A 245 2.85 -6.67 -8.10
C ASN A 245 2.74 -7.91 -7.21
N ASP A 246 2.44 -9.04 -7.84
CA ASP A 246 2.24 -10.30 -7.15
C ASP A 246 3.21 -11.37 -7.63
N HIS A 247 3.53 -12.28 -6.72
CA HIS A 247 4.16 -13.56 -7.01
C HIS A 247 3.08 -14.62 -7.27
N PHE A 248 3.17 -15.30 -8.40
CA PHE A 248 2.26 -16.41 -8.70
C PHE A 248 2.79 -17.71 -8.12
N VAL A 249 2.04 -18.28 -7.18
CA VAL A 249 2.35 -19.57 -6.56
C VAL A 249 1.75 -20.70 -7.39
N GLY A 250 2.53 -21.24 -8.31
CA GLY A 250 2.07 -22.31 -9.17
C GLY A 250 3.18 -22.97 -9.98
N GLY A 251 2.97 -24.22 -10.32
CA GLY A 251 3.88 -25.01 -11.13
C GLY A 251 4.02 -24.52 -12.56
N SER A 252 4.77 -25.23 -13.38
CA SER A 252 4.95 -24.89 -14.79
C SER A 252 3.65 -24.97 -15.57
N PRO A 253 3.37 -23.99 -16.45
CA PRO A 253 2.15 -24.00 -17.25
C PRO A 253 2.15 -25.10 -18.31
N ALA A 254 0.97 -25.61 -18.65
CA ALA A 254 0.75 -26.56 -19.70
C ALA A 254 -0.26 -26.01 -20.73
N PRO A 255 -0.04 -26.22 -22.05
CA PRO A 255 1.19 -26.75 -22.64
C PRO A 255 2.37 -25.78 -22.49
N ALA A 256 3.59 -26.26 -22.52
CA ALA A 256 4.80 -25.44 -22.31
C ALA A 256 4.98 -24.25 -23.29
N ASN A 257 4.24 -24.21 -24.39
CA ASN A 257 4.21 -23.12 -25.36
C ASN A 257 2.92 -22.28 -25.25
N CYS A 258 2.18 -22.37 -24.19
CA CYS A 258 1.01 -21.53 -23.99
C CYS A 258 1.44 -20.04 -23.90
N ASP A 259 0.60 -19.15 -24.39
CA ASP A 259 0.84 -17.70 -24.42
C ASP A 259 -0.36 -16.91 -23.84
N GLY A 260 -1.38 -17.62 -23.36
CA GLY A 260 -2.60 -17.03 -22.81
C GLY A 260 -3.51 -16.36 -23.84
N VAL A 261 -3.02 -16.07 -25.04
CA VAL A 261 -3.76 -15.37 -26.09
C VAL A 261 -4.24 -16.33 -27.18
N ASN A 262 -3.32 -17.08 -27.78
CA ASN A 262 -3.63 -18.06 -28.85
C ASN A 262 -3.79 -19.46 -28.26
N ILE A 263 -3.02 -19.77 -27.24
CA ILE A 263 -2.99 -21.05 -26.56
C ILE A 263 -3.17 -20.78 -25.05
N PRO A 264 -4.34 -21.07 -24.49
CA PRO A 264 -4.57 -20.91 -23.05
C PRO A 264 -3.60 -21.74 -22.21
N CYS A 265 -3.17 -21.17 -21.07
CA CYS A 265 -2.39 -21.90 -20.08
C CYS A 265 -3.31 -22.63 -19.10
N THR A 266 -2.78 -23.70 -18.53
CA THR A 266 -3.37 -24.43 -17.39
C THR A 266 -2.26 -24.81 -16.42
N TYR A 267 -2.60 -24.97 -15.15
CA TYR A 267 -1.67 -25.34 -14.09
C TYR A 267 -2.18 -26.59 -13.38
N ALA A 268 -1.29 -27.56 -13.17
CA ALA A 268 -1.63 -28.79 -12.44
C ALA A 268 -1.62 -28.56 -10.92
N GLU A 269 -0.72 -27.70 -10.48
CA GLU A 269 -0.56 -27.28 -9.09
C GLU A 269 -0.57 -25.75 -9.07
N LYS A 270 -1.41 -25.19 -8.18
CA LYS A 270 -1.62 -23.77 -8.06
C LYS A 270 -2.28 -23.48 -6.71
N GLY A 271 -1.60 -22.75 -5.86
CA GLY A 271 -2.12 -22.36 -4.57
C GLY A 271 -1.03 -21.90 -3.61
N GLU A 272 -1.28 -20.84 -2.89
CA GLU A 272 -0.41 -20.36 -1.83
C GLU A 272 -0.27 -21.41 -0.71
N ILE A 273 0.84 -21.40 -0.01
CA ILE A 273 1.11 -22.34 1.06
C ILE A 273 0.88 -21.63 2.40
N ASN A 274 -0.18 -22.01 3.07
CA ASN A 274 -0.58 -21.40 4.33
C ASN A 274 -0.01 -22.14 5.54
N ALA A 275 0.31 -21.40 6.60
CA ALA A 275 0.67 -21.95 7.90
C ALA A 275 0.19 -21.07 9.06
N ASP A 276 -0.22 -21.71 10.15
CA ASP A 276 -0.41 -21.07 11.44
C ASP A 276 0.93 -21.07 12.21
N LEU A 277 1.57 -19.92 12.24
CA LEU A 277 2.88 -19.73 12.85
C LEU A 277 2.88 -20.08 14.34
N SER A 278 1.79 -19.82 15.09
CA SER A 278 1.73 -20.17 16.50
C SER A 278 1.84 -21.68 16.70
N LEU A 279 1.24 -22.48 15.83
CA LEU A 279 1.35 -23.93 15.85
C LEU A 279 2.70 -24.42 15.32
N VAL A 280 3.25 -23.78 14.30
CA VAL A 280 4.57 -24.09 13.75
C VAL A 280 5.65 -23.89 14.81
N PHE A 281 5.68 -22.72 15.49
CA PHE A 281 6.65 -22.45 16.56
C PHE A 281 6.50 -23.44 17.73
N ALA A 282 5.26 -23.68 18.19
CA ALA A 282 5.01 -24.64 19.25
C ALA A 282 5.44 -26.08 18.88
N THR A 283 5.30 -26.47 17.61
CA THR A 283 5.63 -27.81 17.13
C THR A 283 7.12 -27.98 16.89
N GLU A 284 7.78 -27.00 16.27
CA GLU A 284 9.19 -27.08 15.87
C GLU A 284 10.14 -26.78 17.04
N PHE A 285 9.84 -25.71 17.79
CA PHE A 285 10.74 -25.21 18.84
C PHE A 285 10.20 -25.41 20.24
N GLY A 286 8.90 -25.74 20.40
CA GLY A 286 8.25 -25.78 21.70
C GLY A 286 7.97 -24.38 22.26
N ASP A 287 8.11 -23.34 21.46
CA ASP A 287 7.82 -21.96 21.87
C ASP A 287 6.31 -21.69 21.78
N VAL A 288 5.77 -21.20 22.87
CA VAL A 288 4.36 -20.83 23.03
C VAL A 288 4.21 -19.34 23.39
N THR A 289 5.22 -18.54 23.11
CA THR A 289 5.18 -17.10 23.31
C THR A 289 3.99 -16.52 22.54
N PRO A 290 3.07 -15.81 23.20
CA PRO A 290 1.89 -15.30 22.52
C PRO A 290 2.23 -14.08 21.67
N PHE A 291 1.85 -14.14 20.41
CA PHE A 291 1.98 -13.06 19.44
C PHE A 291 0.77 -13.02 18.50
N ARG A 292 0.70 -11.96 17.72
CA ARG A 292 -0.20 -11.83 16.57
C ARG A 292 0.61 -11.44 15.36
N VAL A 293 0.10 -11.73 14.19
CA VAL A 293 0.66 -11.22 12.93
C VAL A 293 -0.42 -10.49 12.12
N HIS A 294 -0.03 -9.51 11.36
CA HIS A 294 -0.75 -9.18 10.15
C HIS A 294 -0.34 -10.23 9.12
N SER A 295 -1.31 -10.97 8.63
CA SER A 295 -1.07 -12.13 7.77
C SER A 295 -0.66 -11.68 6.38
N ASP A 296 0.42 -12.28 5.88
CA ASP A 296 0.99 -11.97 4.57
C ASP A 296 2.06 -13.04 4.22
N ASP A 297 2.75 -12.92 3.07
CA ASP A 297 4.03 -13.56 2.82
C ASP A 297 5.16 -12.85 3.57
N ALA A 298 4.98 -11.57 3.90
CA ALA A 298 5.83 -10.82 4.83
C ALA A 298 5.11 -10.43 6.13
N PRO A 299 4.72 -11.40 6.99
CA PRO A 299 3.92 -11.12 8.19
C PRO A 299 4.63 -10.21 9.18
N THR A 300 3.91 -9.21 9.68
CA THR A 300 4.38 -8.32 10.73
C THR A 300 4.04 -8.87 12.11
N PHE A 301 5.05 -9.07 12.96
CA PHE A 301 4.91 -9.70 14.27
C PHE A 301 4.69 -8.70 15.39
N TYR A 302 3.66 -8.96 16.20
CA TYR A 302 3.30 -8.19 17.40
C TYR A 302 3.29 -9.11 18.61
N ILE A 303 4.38 -9.13 19.38
CA ILE A 303 4.52 -9.97 20.57
C ILE A 303 3.70 -9.36 21.71
N ASN A 304 2.90 -10.17 22.39
CA ASN A 304 2.06 -9.68 23.48
C ASN A 304 2.89 -9.01 24.59
N GLY A 305 2.44 -7.83 24.99
CA GLY A 305 3.15 -7.02 25.99
C GLY A 305 4.27 -6.16 25.44
N ASN A 306 4.45 -6.15 24.10
CA ASN A 306 5.43 -5.31 23.39
C ASN A 306 6.82 -5.33 24.03
N PRO A 307 7.47 -6.50 24.16
CA PRO A 307 8.81 -6.59 24.74
C PRO A 307 9.79 -5.81 23.86
N GLY A 308 10.78 -5.20 24.49
CA GLY A 308 11.81 -4.46 23.76
C GLY A 308 12.65 -5.37 22.86
N GLN A 309 13.32 -4.77 21.90
CA GLN A 309 14.13 -5.43 20.87
C GLN A 309 15.16 -6.42 21.42
N THR A 310 15.80 -6.11 22.55
CA THR A 310 16.80 -6.99 23.20
C THR A 310 16.20 -7.95 24.25
N ALA A 311 14.87 -8.01 24.37
CA ALA A 311 14.23 -8.93 25.29
C ALA A 311 14.39 -10.39 24.82
N VAL A 312 14.50 -11.31 25.79
CA VAL A 312 14.69 -12.73 25.48
C VAL A 312 13.57 -13.27 24.57
N ALA A 313 12.32 -12.89 24.84
CA ALA A 313 11.19 -13.35 24.02
C ALA A 313 11.32 -12.88 22.56
N THR A 314 11.68 -11.61 22.34
CA THR A 314 11.89 -11.06 20.98
C THR A 314 13.01 -11.79 20.27
N ARG A 315 14.19 -11.88 20.90
CA ARG A 315 15.36 -12.54 20.31
C ARG A 315 15.15 -14.03 20.04
N THR A 316 14.38 -14.71 20.89
CA THR A 316 14.08 -16.13 20.67
C THR A 316 13.20 -16.30 19.45
N LEU A 317 12.09 -15.55 19.35
CA LEU A 317 11.18 -15.64 18.20
C LEU A 317 11.86 -15.23 16.89
N GLU A 318 12.68 -14.16 16.87
CA GLU A 318 13.43 -13.78 15.68
C GLU A 318 14.36 -14.90 15.18
N ARG A 319 15.13 -15.52 16.09
CA ARG A 319 16.02 -16.63 15.71
C ARG A 319 15.26 -17.89 15.27
N GLU A 320 14.16 -18.20 15.92
CA GLU A 320 13.31 -19.33 15.54
C GLU A 320 12.65 -19.06 14.18
N ALA A 321 12.13 -17.84 13.97
CA ALA A 321 11.61 -17.41 12.68
C ALA A 321 12.66 -17.56 11.57
N GLY A 322 13.91 -17.18 11.84
CA GLY A 322 15.01 -17.31 10.90
C GLY A 322 15.41 -18.77 10.56
N GLN A 323 14.89 -19.75 11.28
CA GLN A 323 15.18 -21.18 11.10
C GLN A 323 14.00 -21.99 10.56
N LEU A 324 12.85 -21.34 10.30
CA LEU A 324 11.64 -22.03 9.87
C LEU A 324 11.86 -22.81 8.57
N LEU A 325 11.45 -24.08 8.59
CA LEU A 325 11.44 -24.95 7.43
C LEU A 325 9.99 -25.33 7.10
N GLY A 326 9.56 -25.04 5.90
CA GLY A 326 8.23 -25.32 5.40
C GLY A 326 8.21 -26.40 4.33
N PHE A 327 7.07 -27.04 4.19
CA PHE A 327 6.81 -27.93 3.08
C PHE A 327 6.37 -27.08 1.87
N ASP A 328 7.04 -27.29 0.74
CA ASP A 328 6.75 -26.56 -0.49
C ASP A 328 6.37 -27.60 -1.57
N LEU A 329 5.15 -27.48 -2.07
CA LEU A 329 4.61 -28.38 -3.10
C LEU A 329 4.88 -27.88 -4.51
N VAL A 330 5.17 -26.59 -4.66
CA VAL A 330 5.30 -25.93 -5.95
C VAL A 330 6.74 -26.03 -6.48
N ASP A 331 7.71 -25.65 -5.66
CA ASP A 331 9.13 -25.55 -6.04
C ASP A 331 9.95 -26.78 -5.66
N GLY A 332 9.40 -27.67 -4.84
CA GLY A 332 10.12 -28.84 -4.33
C GLY A 332 9.57 -30.16 -4.84
N PRO A 333 10.41 -31.21 -4.97
CA PRO A 333 9.90 -32.55 -5.16
C PRO A 333 9.07 -32.93 -3.93
N ASN A 334 7.95 -33.64 -4.13
CA ASN A 334 7.05 -34.10 -3.07
C ASN A 334 7.81 -34.56 -1.80
N GLY A 335 7.62 -33.84 -0.69
CA GLY A 335 8.24 -34.12 0.61
C GLY A 335 9.54 -33.39 0.88
N SER A 336 10.00 -32.46 0.06
CA SER A 336 11.10 -31.57 0.41
C SER A 336 10.63 -30.44 1.32
N THR A 337 11.52 -30.01 2.21
CA THR A 337 11.33 -28.82 3.03
C THR A 337 12.25 -27.72 2.54
N ASN A 338 11.69 -26.52 2.38
CA ASN A 338 12.43 -25.33 2.01
C ASN A 338 12.58 -24.37 3.19
N GLN A 339 13.56 -23.48 3.12
CA GLN A 339 13.68 -22.40 4.07
C GLN A 339 12.47 -21.44 3.85
N VAL A 340 11.67 -21.24 4.88
CA VAL A 340 10.53 -20.31 4.83
C VAL A 340 11.04 -18.88 4.84
N THR A 341 11.87 -18.52 5.80
CA THR A 341 12.39 -17.16 5.98
C THR A 341 13.53 -16.87 5.04
N GLN A 342 13.38 -15.85 4.20
CA GLN A 342 14.43 -15.32 3.34
C GLN A 342 15.18 -14.16 4.00
N ALA A 343 14.45 -13.28 4.68
CA ALA A 343 15.01 -12.17 5.44
C ALA A 343 14.13 -11.84 6.65
N LEU A 344 14.64 -11.00 7.55
CA LEU A 344 13.90 -10.50 8.70
C LEU A 344 14.33 -9.07 9.01
N ALA A 345 13.36 -8.18 9.19
CA ALA A 345 13.59 -6.83 9.64
C ALA A 345 13.20 -6.70 11.11
N ASP A 346 14.21 -6.58 11.98
CA ASP A 346 14.03 -6.09 13.35
C ASP A 346 13.77 -4.57 13.36
N GLN A 347 13.59 -3.96 14.52
CA GLN A 347 13.31 -2.52 14.58
C GLN A 347 14.45 -1.64 14.03
N ALA A 348 15.69 -2.09 14.04
CA ALA A 348 16.79 -1.34 13.42
C ALA A 348 16.67 -1.34 11.90
N GLU A 349 16.41 -2.50 11.31
CA GLU A 349 16.17 -2.62 9.86
C GLU A 349 14.87 -1.93 9.44
N GLN A 350 13.78 -2.08 10.21
CA GLN A 350 12.53 -1.37 9.94
C GLN A 350 12.72 0.16 9.90
N ALA A 351 13.59 0.72 10.76
CA ALA A 351 13.92 2.15 10.74
C ALA A 351 14.65 2.54 9.44
N LEU A 352 15.50 1.67 8.92
CA LEU A 352 16.15 1.87 7.62
C LEU A 352 15.14 1.76 6.47
N LEU A 353 14.20 0.83 6.56
CA LEU A 353 13.18 0.59 5.54
C LEU A 353 11.95 1.53 5.65
N HIS A 354 11.98 2.56 6.51
CA HIS A 354 10.86 3.47 6.76
C HIS A 354 9.55 2.79 7.25
N MET A 355 9.67 1.67 7.94
CA MET A 355 8.54 0.87 8.43
C MET A 355 8.19 1.12 9.91
N ILE A 356 8.87 2.08 10.57
CA ILE A 356 8.56 2.48 11.95
C ILE A 356 7.61 3.66 11.95
N THR A 357 6.59 3.60 12.81
CA THR A 357 5.67 4.71 13.04
C THR A 357 6.03 5.46 14.34
N ALA A 358 5.47 6.66 14.53
CA ALA A 358 5.60 7.42 15.79
C ALA A 358 4.89 6.72 16.97
N ASP A 359 3.89 5.88 16.70
CA ASP A 359 3.22 5.07 17.72
C ASP A 359 3.94 3.71 17.90
N PRO A 360 4.63 3.50 19.04
CA PRO A 360 5.32 2.21 19.29
C PRO A 360 4.37 1.01 19.33
N ASN A 361 3.08 1.23 19.58
CA ASN A 361 2.12 0.14 19.62
C ASN A 361 1.73 -0.33 18.21
N ARG A 362 1.98 0.48 17.20
CA ARG A 362 1.73 0.16 15.79
C ARG A 362 2.98 -0.30 15.04
N THR A 363 4.15 -0.15 15.64
CA THR A 363 5.39 -0.69 15.11
C THR A 363 5.49 -2.16 15.50
N PRO A 364 5.62 -3.09 14.54
CA PRO A 364 5.81 -4.51 14.86
C PRO A 364 7.17 -4.74 15.55
N ASN A 365 7.24 -5.81 16.34
CA ASN A 365 8.51 -6.21 16.95
C ASN A 365 9.54 -6.60 15.88
N PHE A 366 9.09 -7.31 14.85
CA PHE A 366 9.86 -7.60 13.64
C PHE A 366 8.92 -7.95 12.48
N ILE A 367 9.47 -7.94 11.26
CA ILE A 367 8.80 -8.37 10.03
C ILE A 367 9.59 -9.56 9.49
N LEU A 368 8.91 -10.65 9.22
CA LEU A 368 9.45 -11.82 8.56
C LEU A 368 9.20 -11.67 7.05
N PHE A 369 10.23 -11.73 6.23
CA PHE A 369 10.12 -11.84 4.78
C PHE A 369 10.29 -13.31 4.40
N ALA A 370 9.21 -13.93 3.95
CA ALA A 370 9.20 -15.35 3.64
C ALA A 370 9.64 -15.64 2.19
N ASN A 371 9.74 -16.88 1.84
CA ASN A 371 9.68 -17.28 0.44
C ASN A 371 8.26 -16.97 -0.04
N PRO A 372 8.08 -16.28 -1.17
CA PRO A 372 6.78 -15.76 -1.61
C PRO A 372 5.74 -16.83 -1.97
N ASP A 373 6.08 -18.13 -1.91
CA ASP A 373 5.09 -19.20 -1.99
C ASP A 373 4.22 -19.35 -0.73
N TYR A 374 4.65 -18.73 0.40
CA TYR A 374 3.97 -18.86 1.68
C TYR A 374 3.10 -17.66 2.03
N PHE A 375 1.88 -17.92 2.48
CA PHE A 375 1.02 -16.97 3.17
C PHE A 375 0.88 -17.37 4.65
N LEU A 376 1.38 -16.53 5.55
CA LEU A 376 1.60 -16.88 6.94
C LEU A 376 0.61 -16.18 7.87
N THR A 377 -0.01 -16.95 8.77
CA THR A 377 -1.00 -16.46 9.75
C THR A 377 -0.55 -16.78 11.17
N ALA A 378 -1.21 -16.21 12.19
CA ALA A 378 -1.00 -16.61 13.59
C ALA A 378 -2.10 -17.52 14.13
N SER A 379 -3.15 -17.78 13.36
CA SER A 379 -4.25 -18.66 13.73
C SER A 379 -5.06 -19.06 12.50
N GLY A 380 -5.62 -20.25 12.51
CA GLY A 380 -6.64 -20.67 11.54
C GLY A 380 -6.11 -21.56 10.44
N ASN A 381 -5.55 -21.03 9.39
CA ASN A 381 -5.17 -21.76 8.18
C ASN A 381 -4.04 -22.76 8.43
N THR A 382 -4.40 -23.96 8.85
CA THR A 382 -3.42 -25.00 9.16
C THR A 382 -3.88 -26.37 8.67
N SER A 383 -2.92 -27.19 8.30
CA SER A 383 -3.17 -28.59 7.98
C SER A 383 -3.79 -29.32 9.18
N PRO A 384 -4.83 -30.13 8.99
CA PRO A 384 -5.36 -30.98 10.04
C PRO A 384 -4.34 -32.00 10.59
N LEU A 385 -3.20 -32.16 9.92
CA LEU A 385 -2.09 -33.00 10.38
C LEU A 385 -1.15 -32.25 11.32
N CYS A 386 -1.30 -30.94 11.47
CA CYS A 386 -0.53 -30.13 12.41
C CYS A 386 -1.02 -30.38 13.85
N THR A 387 -0.24 -31.09 14.60
CA THR A 387 -0.50 -31.36 16.02
C THR A 387 0.78 -31.16 16.82
N PRO A 388 0.72 -30.88 18.13
CA PRO A 388 1.90 -30.57 18.96
C PRO A 388 2.97 -31.70 19.02
N MET A 389 2.79 -32.80 18.35
CA MET A 389 3.77 -33.89 18.22
C MET A 389 4.04 -34.28 16.76
N ALA A 390 3.51 -33.52 15.83
CA ALA A 390 3.75 -33.71 14.40
C ALA A 390 5.11 -33.12 13.97
N ASN A 391 5.54 -33.45 12.76
CA ASN A 391 6.60 -32.71 12.11
C ASN A 391 6.05 -31.32 11.73
N ALA A 392 6.77 -30.26 12.04
CA ALA A 392 6.35 -28.87 11.74
C ALA A 392 6.02 -28.66 10.25
N ALA A 393 6.75 -29.32 9.35
CA ALA A 393 6.44 -29.32 7.92
C ALA A 393 5.02 -29.79 7.58
N SER A 394 4.40 -30.61 8.42
CA SER A 394 3.00 -31.04 8.25
C SER A 394 1.98 -29.94 8.62
N CYS A 395 2.44 -28.82 9.16
CA CYS A 395 1.59 -27.67 9.48
C CYS A 395 1.34 -26.76 8.28
N PHE A 396 2.04 -26.97 7.17
CA PHE A 396 1.88 -26.22 5.93
C PHE A 396 0.82 -26.87 5.04
N LEU A 397 -0.03 -26.06 4.42
CA LEU A 397 -1.16 -26.51 3.62
C LEU A 397 -1.32 -25.63 2.38
N GLU A 398 -1.34 -26.23 1.19
CA GLU A 398 -1.68 -25.55 -0.05
C GLU A 398 -3.16 -25.13 -0.05
N GLN A 399 -3.41 -23.88 -0.42
CA GLN A 399 -4.73 -23.26 -0.56
C GLN A 399 -5.02 -22.94 -2.02
N SER A 400 -5.59 -23.88 -2.76
CA SER A 400 -5.86 -23.72 -4.20
C SER A 400 -6.84 -22.59 -4.58
N GLY A 401 -7.47 -21.95 -3.60
CA GLY A 401 -8.35 -20.81 -3.81
C GLY A 401 -7.61 -19.48 -4.00
N PHE A 402 -6.37 -19.40 -3.55
CA PHE A 402 -5.49 -18.24 -3.64
C PHE A 402 -4.14 -18.71 -4.18
N ALA A 403 -3.49 -17.91 -5.02
CA ALA A 403 -2.20 -18.28 -5.61
C ALA A 403 -1.35 -17.05 -5.97
N TRP A 404 -1.65 -15.90 -5.37
CA TRP A 404 -0.94 -14.68 -5.67
C TRP A 404 -0.58 -14.00 -4.37
N ASN A 405 0.71 -13.97 -4.08
CA ASN A 405 1.26 -13.39 -2.86
C ASN A 405 1.98 -12.07 -3.15
N HIS A 406 1.93 -11.17 -2.20
CA HIS A 406 2.48 -9.82 -2.27
C HIS A 406 3.00 -9.36 -0.91
N GLY A 407 3.50 -8.10 -0.82
CA GLY A 407 3.98 -7.54 0.45
C GLY A 407 5.46 -7.79 0.74
N ASP A 408 6.18 -8.51 -0.11
CA ASP A 408 7.57 -8.92 0.09
C ASP A 408 8.56 -8.09 -0.76
N PHE A 409 9.86 -8.34 -0.65
CA PHE A 409 10.94 -7.54 -1.25
C PHE A 409 11.43 -8.04 -2.61
N GLN A 410 10.99 -9.18 -3.10
CA GLN A 410 11.44 -9.72 -4.38
C GLN A 410 11.04 -8.79 -5.54
N ASN A 411 11.92 -8.70 -6.53
CA ASN A 411 11.72 -7.82 -7.70
C ASN A 411 10.38 -8.03 -8.42
N GLN A 412 9.87 -9.25 -8.44
CA GLN A 412 8.59 -9.57 -9.09
C GLN A 412 7.38 -8.99 -8.33
N ILE A 413 7.54 -8.72 -7.03
CA ILE A 413 6.52 -8.09 -6.17
C ILE A 413 6.72 -6.57 -6.18
N THR A 414 7.95 -6.10 -5.99
CA THR A 414 8.24 -4.67 -5.82
C THR A 414 8.26 -3.86 -7.12
N GLN A 415 8.51 -4.50 -8.28
CA GLN A 415 8.57 -3.79 -9.55
C GLN A 415 7.22 -3.77 -10.25
N THR A 416 6.49 -2.68 -10.08
CA THR A 416 5.25 -2.41 -10.77
C THR A 416 5.43 -1.37 -11.88
N TRP A 417 4.35 -0.84 -12.40
CA TRP A 417 4.34 0.13 -13.50
C TRP A 417 3.59 1.41 -13.11
N LEU A 418 3.94 2.52 -13.74
CA LEU A 418 3.27 3.80 -13.55
C LEU A 418 2.90 4.40 -14.90
N GLY A 419 1.61 4.58 -15.16
CA GLY A 419 1.07 5.28 -16.31
C GLY A 419 0.70 6.71 -15.95
N ILE A 420 1.29 7.70 -16.64
CA ILE A 420 0.95 9.11 -16.46
C ILE A 420 0.59 9.73 -17.80
N VAL A 421 -0.58 10.35 -17.89
CA VAL A 421 -1.02 11.06 -19.10
C VAL A 421 -1.85 12.28 -18.74
N GLY A 422 -1.55 13.42 -19.37
CA GLY A 422 -2.29 14.65 -19.12
C GLY A 422 -1.52 15.91 -19.49
N PRO A 423 -2.06 17.09 -19.11
CA PRO A 423 -1.37 18.36 -19.32
C PRO A 423 -0.03 18.37 -18.58
N GLY A 424 1.01 18.87 -19.24
CA GLY A 424 2.34 18.96 -18.64
C GLY A 424 3.17 17.68 -18.63
N VAL A 425 2.61 16.56 -19.08
CA VAL A 425 3.32 15.27 -19.16
C VAL A 425 3.99 15.09 -20.52
N ARG A 426 5.19 14.51 -20.55
CA ARG A 426 5.91 14.16 -21.78
C ARG A 426 5.35 12.89 -22.40
N LYS A 427 5.47 12.78 -23.72
CA LYS A 427 5.14 11.57 -24.47
C LYS A 427 6.39 10.68 -24.56
N LEU A 428 6.71 9.95 -23.53
CA LEU A 428 7.89 9.08 -23.48
C LEU A 428 7.61 7.67 -24.07
N GLY A 429 6.33 7.27 -24.18
CA GLY A 429 5.98 5.88 -24.44
C GLY A 429 6.34 5.00 -23.24
N ARG A 430 6.78 3.78 -23.48
CA ARG A 430 7.31 2.91 -22.40
C ARG A 430 8.74 3.36 -22.08
N PHE A 431 8.98 3.63 -20.81
CA PHE A 431 10.24 4.15 -20.32
C PHE A 431 10.63 3.46 -19.02
N GLY A 432 11.86 2.99 -18.88
CA GLY A 432 12.35 2.22 -17.75
C GLY A 432 13.68 2.72 -17.17
N GLU A 433 14.05 3.98 -17.47
CA GLU A 433 15.33 4.56 -17.04
C GLU A 433 15.20 5.51 -15.83
N ILE A 434 13.97 5.72 -15.33
CA ILE A 434 13.72 6.55 -14.15
C ILE A 434 13.43 5.61 -12.99
N PHE A 435 14.22 5.68 -11.92
CA PHE A 435 13.84 5.05 -10.65
C PHE A 435 12.75 5.90 -9.99
N SER A 436 11.62 5.29 -9.70
CA SER A 436 10.49 5.90 -9.00
C SER A 436 9.81 4.88 -8.10
N ASP A 437 9.14 5.36 -7.07
CA ASP A 437 8.21 4.59 -6.25
C ASP A 437 6.90 5.36 -6.05
N HIS A 438 5.93 4.77 -5.36
CA HIS A 438 4.61 5.37 -5.16
C HIS A 438 4.64 6.72 -4.42
N THR A 439 5.66 6.95 -3.57
CA THR A 439 5.81 8.21 -2.84
C THR A 439 6.03 9.40 -3.76
N ASP A 440 6.54 9.18 -4.98
CA ASP A 440 6.81 10.21 -5.99
C ASP A 440 5.54 10.74 -6.68
N ILE A 441 4.43 10.00 -6.61
CA ILE A 441 3.17 10.36 -7.28
C ILE A 441 2.63 11.66 -6.69
N ARG A 442 2.51 11.75 -5.37
CA ARG A 442 1.94 12.91 -4.67
C ARG A 442 2.68 14.22 -4.98
N PRO A 443 3.99 14.37 -4.77
CA PRO A 443 4.69 15.63 -5.10
C PRO A 443 4.66 15.93 -6.60
N THR A 444 4.64 14.93 -7.47
CA THR A 444 4.51 15.13 -8.92
C THR A 444 3.15 15.73 -9.29
N MET A 445 2.05 15.20 -8.72
CA MET A 445 0.71 15.75 -8.91
C MET A 445 0.63 17.19 -8.41
N LEU A 446 1.10 17.45 -7.18
CA LEU A 446 1.07 18.76 -6.56
C LEU A 446 1.84 19.80 -7.38
N SER A 447 3.01 19.44 -7.90
CA SER A 447 3.81 20.36 -8.74
C SER A 447 3.09 20.75 -10.02
N LEU A 448 2.32 19.84 -10.63
CA LEU A 448 1.56 20.09 -11.87
C LEU A 448 0.34 21.01 -11.66
N VAL A 449 -0.27 20.97 -10.48
CA VAL A 449 -1.43 21.81 -10.14
C VAL A 449 -1.03 23.08 -9.35
N GLY A 450 0.27 23.30 -9.14
CA GLY A 450 0.79 24.48 -8.43
C GLY A 450 0.54 24.47 -6.93
N LEU A 451 0.33 23.32 -6.35
CA LEU A 451 0.23 23.09 -4.91
C LEU A 451 1.56 22.59 -4.36
N ARG A 452 1.75 22.76 -3.08
CA ARG A 452 2.87 22.21 -2.33
C ARG A 452 2.36 21.61 -1.03
N ASP A 453 2.96 20.49 -0.65
CA ASP A 453 2.81 19.94 0.66
C ASP A 453 3.72 20.69 1.65
N ASP A 454 3.26 20.94 2.85
CA ASP A 454 4.07 21.45 3.97
C ASP A 454 4.43 20.35 4.98
N TYR A 455 4.19 19.11 4.60
CA TYR A 455 4.52 17.93 5.35
C TYR A 455 5.77 17.25 4.81
N ALA A 456 6.46 16.50 5.65
CA ALA A 456 7.57 15.68 5.20
C ALA A 456 7.06 14.45 4.43
N HIS A 457 7.71 14.14 3.33
CA HIS A 457 7.49 12.93 2.56
C HIS A 457 8.79 12.46 1.89
N ASP A 458 8.89 11.18 1.60
CA ASP A 458 10.08 10.57 0.97
C ASP A 458 10.04 10.63 -0.56
N GLY A 459 8.93 11.10 -1.12
CA GLY A 459 8.75 11.22 -2.56
C GLY A 459 9.40 12.47 -3.14
N ARG A 460 9.77 12.40 -4.40
CA ARG A 460 10.28 13.51 -5.20
C ARG A 460 9.40 13.80 -6.42
N VAL A 461 9.52 14.96 -7.00
CA VAL A 461 8.87 15.24 -8.28
C VAL A 461 9.55 14.46 -9.40
N LEU A 462 8.77 13.71 -10.18
CA LEU A 462 9.22 13.00 -11.38
C LEU A 462 9.38 13.96 -12.57
N PHE A 463 10.23 14.95 -12.43
CA PHE A 463 10.41 16.03 -13.42
C PHE A 463 10.89 15.50 -14.78
N GLU A 464 11.54 14.36 -14.83
CA GLU A 464 11.96 13.67 -16.04
C GLU A 464 10.76 13.26 -16.91
N ALA A 465 9.62 12.97 -16.28
CA ALA A 465 8.36 12.67 -16.96
C ALA A 465 7.58 13.93 -17.38
N LEU A 466 8.00 15.11 -16.94
CA LEU A 466 7.27 16.36 -17.17
C LEU A 466 7.80 17.14 -18.37
N ALA A 467 6.90 17.84 -19.04
CA ALA A 467 7.24 18.66 -20.19
C ALA A 467 8.03 19.92 -19.76
N ARG A 468 9.07 20.25 -20.52
CA ARG A 468 10.00 21.34 -20.18
C ARG A 468 9.31 22.67 -19.85
N HIS A 469 8.18 22.97 -20.48
CA HIS A 469 7.49 24.26 -20.30
C HIS A 469 6.80 24.40 -18.94
N VAL A 470 6.48 23.30 -18.27
CA VAL A 470 5.87 23.33 -16.91
C VAL A 470 6.93 23.29 -15.80
N LEU A 471 8.18 22.95 -16.12
CA LEU A 471 9.25 22.87 -15.13
C LEU A 471 9.75 24.26 -14.72
N PRO A 472 10.09 24.49 -13.44
CA PRO A 472 10.86 25.63 -12.96
C PRO A 472 12.19 25.80 -13.69
N LEU A 473 12.76 27.01 -13.63
CA LEU A 473 14.03 27.30 -14.30
C LEU A 473 15.19 26.46 -13.76
N SER A 474 15.22 26.22 -12.46
CA SER A 474 16.26 25.40 -11.82
C SER A 474 16.27 23.97 -12.37
N LEU A 475 15.11 23.31 -12.47
CA LEU A 475 15.00 21.99 -13.08
C LEU A 475 15.37 22.00 -14.57
N ARG A 476 15.03 23.07 -15.30
CA ARG A 476 15.38 23.19 -16.73
C ARG A 476 16.87 23.41 -16.98
N ALA A 477 17.54 24.08 -16.05
CA ALA A 477 18.96 24.41 -16.18
C ALA A 477 19.89 23.28 -15.73
N HIS A 478 19.48 22.51 -14.74
CA HIS A 478 20.31 21.50 -14.07
C HIS A 478 19.72 20.08 -14.18
N GLY A 479 18.86 19.81 -15.16
CA GLY A 479 18.09 18.55 -15.26
C GLY A 479 18.96 17.30 -15.18
N ASP A 480 20.03 17.20 -15.98
CA ASP A 480 20.89 16.01 -15.98
C ASP A 480 21.56 15.76 -14.63
N LYS A 481 21.99 16.81 -13.92
CA LYS A 481 22.61 16.68 -12.60
C LYS A 481 21.58 16.30 -11.54
N LEU A 482 20.38 16.89 -11.62
CA LEU A 482 19.30 16.59 -10.70
C LEU A 482 18.72 15.17 -10.94
N SER A 483 18.70 14.67 -12.18
CA SER A 483 18.32 13.27 -12.44
C SER A 483 19.31 12.29 -11.79
N GLN A 484 20.62 12.55 -11.89
CA GLN A 484 21.64 11.74 -11.19
C GLN A 484 21.48 11.81 -9.66
N LEU A 485 21.15 13.00 -9.12
CA LEU A 485 20.90 13.19 -7.70
C LEU A 485 19.65 12.43 -7.25
N ALA A 486 18.60 12.49 -8.05
CA ALA A 486 17.34 11.80 -7.78
C ALA A 486 17.49 10.27 -7.81
N GLU A 487 18.26 9.74 -8.76
CA GLU A 487 18.60 8.33 -8.83
C GLU A 487 19.39 7.87 -7.59
N ALA A 488 20.44 8.59 -7.23
CA ALA A 488 21.23 8.29 -6.03
C ALA A 488 20.40 8.44 -4.74
N TYR A 489 19.49 9.42 -4.67
CA TYR A 489 18.57 9.59 -3.57
C TYR A 489 17.66 8.35 -3.39
N LYS A 490 17.04 7.89 -4.47
CA LYS A 490 16.17 6.70 -4.42
C LYS A 490 16.95 5.43 -4.11
N ALA A 491 18.14 5.28 -4.63
CA ALA A 491 18.99 4.12 -4.33
C ALA A 491 19.28 3.96 -2.84
N ILE A 492 19.43 5.06 -2.09
CA ILE A 492 19.71 5.02 -0.65
C ILE A 492 18.48 5.22 0.23
N ASN A 493 17.40 5.88 -0.24
CA ASN A 493 16.27 6.29 0.60
C ASN A 493 14.97 5.54 0.31
N ALA A 494 14.75 4.98 -0.87
CA ALA A 494 13.55 4.17 -1.08
C ALA A 494 13.58 2.93 -0.16
N PRO A 495 12.46 2.53 0.46
CA PRO A 495 12.43 1.42 1.42
C PRO A 495 13.06 0.14 0.87
N LEU A 496 12.66 -0.27 -0.33
CA LEU A 496 13.24 -1.40 -1.05
C LEU A 496 14.15 -0.94 -2.20
N GLY A 497 14.83 0.19 -2.01
CA GLY A 497 15.93 0.63 -2.84
C GLY A 497 17.18 -0.23 -2.63
N GLU A 498 18.25 0.08 -3.35
CA GLU A 498 19.48 -0.72 -3.32
C GLU A 498 20.06 -0.86 -1.91
N LEU A 499 20.05 0.23 -1.10
CA LEU A 499 20.55 0.19 0.28
C LEU A 499 19.69 -0.71 1.16
N GLY A 500 18.37 -0.54 1.14
CA GLY A 500 17.44 -1.33 1.95
C GLY A 500 17.53 -2.83 1.66
N VAL A 501 17.54 -3.20 0.38
CA VAL A 501 17.69 -4.62 -0.01
C VAL A 501 19.03 -5.19 0.43
N ARG A 502 20.13 -4.45 0.31
CA ARG A 502 21.46 -4.91 0.75
C ARG A 502 21.54 -5.10 2.27
N THR A 503 21.02 -4.17 3.07
CA THR A 503 21.02 -4.32 4.53
C THR A 503 20.11 -5.46 4.97
N LEU A 504 18.91 -5.54 4.44
CA LEU A 504 17.93 -6.58 4.76
C LEU A 504 18.48 -7.99 4.45
N THR A 505 18.99 -8.21 3.25
CA THR A 505 19.44 -9.54 2.82
C THR A 505 20.86 -9.89 3.30
N GLY A 506 21.69 -8.89 3.55
CA GLY A 506 23.08 -9.06 4.02
C GLY A 506 23.20 -9.04 5.54
N ILE A 507 23.02 -7.87 6.14
CA ILE A 507 23.32 -7.64 7.56
C ILE A 507 22.24 -8.28 8.44
N SER A 508 20.97 -7.95 8.25
CA SER A 508 19.88 -8.43 9.09
C SER A 508 19.72 -9.95 9.05
N THR A 509 19.80 -10.53 7.86
CA THR A 509 19.78 -12.00 7.70
C THR A 509 20.97 -12.69 8.36
N THR A 510 22.14 -12.03 8.37
CA THR A 510 23.33 -12.55 9.06
C THR A 510 23.17 -12.49 10.58
N ALA A 511 22.49 -11.45 11.11
CA ALA A 511 22.24 -11.31 12.54
C ALA A 511 21.48 -12.50 13.13
N LEU A 512 20.53 -13.06 12.39
CA LEU A 512 19.73 -14.22 12.81
C LEU A 512 20.57 -15.49 13.07
N LYS A 513 21.74 -15.60 12.44
CA LYS A 513 22.63 -16.74 12.53
C LYS A 513 23.66 -16.62 13.66
N GLY A 514 23.77 -15.44 14.27
CA GLY A 514 24.73 -15.13 15.32
C GLY A 514 24.18 -15.37 16.74
N ASP A 515 25.04 -15.14 17.72
CA ASP A 515 24.61 -15.00 19.12
C ASP A 515 24.10 -13.57 19.41
N ASP A 516 23.55 -13.34 20.60
CA ASP A 516 22.98 -12.05 20.96
C ASP A 516 24.00 -10.89 20.91
N SER A 517 25.27 -11.15 21.13
CA SER A 517 26.32 -10.12 21.05
C SER A 517 26.61 -9.74 19.59
N THR A 518 26.65 -10.71 18.70
CA THR A 518 26.79 -10.50 17.25
C THR A 518 25.58 -9.77 16.71
N TYR A 519 24.39 -10.19 17.11
CA TYR A 519 23.14 -9.53 16.72
C TYR A 519 23.15 -8.05 17.12
N THR A 520 23.47 -7.73 18.39
CA THR A 520 23.54 -6.35 18.88
C THR A 520 24.57 -5.49 18.14
N LEU A 521 25.70 -6.08 17.72
CA LEU A 521 26.70 -5.35 16.91
C LEU A 521 26.16 -5.00 15.52
N LEU A 522 25.46 -5.93 14.87
CA LEU A 522 24.90 -5.72 13.54
C LEU A 522 23.74 -4.71 13.57
N GLU A 523 22.91 -4.72 14.61
CA GLU A 523 21.91 -3.65 14.83
C GLU A 523 22.56 -2.28 14.99
N ALA A 524 23.65 -2.18 15.73
CA ALA A 524 24.38 -0.93 15.87
C ALA A 524 24.97 -0.45 14.54
N GLU A 525 25.40 -1.37 13.68
CA GLU A 525 25.85 -1.07 12.32
C GLU A 525 24.70 -0.54 11.46
N ILE A 526 23.55 -1.20 11.43
CA ILE A 526 22.35 -0.75 10.70
C ILE A 526 21.92 0.65 11.18
N ASN A 527 21.88 0.88 12.49
CA ASN A 527 21.55 2.19 13.05
C ASN A 527 22.55 3.29 12.60
N ALA A 528 23.84 2.96 12.48
CA ALA A 528 24.85 3.90 11.99
C ALA A 528 24.67 4.19 10.49
N ILE A 529 24.36 3.18 9.69
CA ILE A 529 24.01 3.31 8.27
C ILE A 529 22.77 4.17 8.10
N THR A 530 21.69 3.89 8.85
CA THR A 530 20.44 4.64 8.83
C THR A 530 20.65 6.12 9.13
N LYS A 531 21.44 6.41 10.18
CA LYS A 531 21.76 7.80 10.52
C LYS A 531 22.49 8.51 9.37
N ARG A 532 23.51 7.88 8.80
CA ARG A 532 24.26 8.47 7.68
C ARG A 532 23.40 8.63 6.45
N ARG A 533 22.54 7.65 6.12
CA ARG A 533 21.57 7.72 5.06
C ARG A 533 20.65 8.92 5.23
N ASN A 534 20.08 9.11 6.42
CA ASN A 534 19.16 10.22 6.70
C ASN A 534 19.84 11.59 6.52
N GLU A 535 21.10 11.76 6.90
CA GLU A 535 21.88 12.99 6.72
C GLU A 535 22.08 13.30 5.22
N ILE A 536 22.46 12.31 4.42
CA ILE A 536 22.70 12.45 2.98
C ILE A 536 21.37 12.68 2.26
N ALA A 537 20.38 11.81 2.48
CA ALA A 537 19.08 11.86 1.84
C ALA A 537 18.33 13.16 2.16
N GLY A 538 18.38 13.64 3.41
CA GLY A 538 17.79 14.92 3.81
C GLY A 538 18.36 16.10 3.01
N SER A 539 19.68 16.12 2.77
CA SER A 539 20.30 17.17 1.94
C SER A 539 19.95 17.05 0.46
N MET A 540 19.77 15.81 -0.04
CA MET A 540 19.37 15.55 -1.42
C MET A 540 17.94 15.98 -1.68
N ILE A 541 16.99 15.57 -0.82
CA ILE A 541 15.57 15.90 -1.01
C ILE A 541 15.32 17.40 -0.84
N GLU A 542 16.01 18.08 0.08
CA GLU A 542 15.93 19.53 0.20
C GLU A 542 16.36 20.24 -1.09
N MET A 543 17.38 19.75 -1.78
CA MET A 543 17.83 20.30 -3.07
C MET A 543 16.82 20.01 -4.18
N LEU A 544 16.29 18.79 -4.26
CA LEU A 544 15.30 18.37 -5.26
C LEU A 544 14.00 19.18 -5.12
N GLU A 545 13.44 19.26 -3.91
CA GLU A 545 12.25 20.04 -3.62
C GLU A 545 12.47 21.55 -3.82
N GLY A 546 13.59 22.06 -3.34
CA GLY A 546 13.93 23.46 -3.54
C GLY A 546 14.01 23.86 -5.01
N ALA A 547 14.52 22.97 -5.87
CA ALA A 547 14.52 23.16 -7.31
C ALA A 547 13.12 23.03 -7.94
N ALA A 548 12.31 22.08 -7.44
CA ALA A 548 11.00 21.75 -8.00
C ALA A 548 9.91 22.75 -7.60
N PHE A 549 9.85 23.17 -6.35
CA PHE A 549 8.77 24.01 -5.82
C PHE A 549 9.18 25.46 -5.63
N ASP A 550 10.41 25.74 -5.21
CA ASP A 550 10.87 27.09 -4.87
C ASP A 550 11.73 27.73 -5.98
N ASN A 551 12.02 26.98 -7.05
CA ASN A 551 12.95 27.41 -8.11
C ASN A 551 14.32 27.86 -7.55
N ARG A 552 14.79 27.24 -6.46
CA ARG A 552 16.08 27.57 -5.83
C ARG A 552 17.23 27.23 -6.77
N PRO A 553 18.29 28.06 -6.81
CA PRO A 553 19.47 27.75 -7.59
C PRO A 553 20.15 26.45 -7.13
N VAL A 554 20.54 25.62 -8.07
CA VAL A 554 21.23 24.36 -7.80
C VAL A 554 22.75 24.57 -7.91
N ASN A 555 23.49 24.05 -6.95
CA ASN A 555 24.94 24.01 -7.00
C ASN A 555 25.40 22.62 -7.47
N ASP A 556 25.81 22.50 -8.71
CA ASP A 556 26.21 21.22 -9.32
C ASP A 556 27.39 20.53 -8.58
N ALA A 557 28.28 21.30 -7.95
CA ALA A 557 29.39 20.73 -7.17
C ALA A 557 28.88 20.10 -5.86
N VAL A 558 27.91 20.72 -5.21
CA VAL A 558 27.27 20.15 -4.01
C VAL A 558 26.44 18.91 -4.39
N ALA A 559 25.68 18.97 -5.48
CA ALA A 559 24.95 17.81 -5.97
C ALA A 559 25.90 16.64 -6.30
N ALA A 560 27.02 16.90 -6.98
CA ALA A 560 28.01 15.87 -7.29
C ALA A 560 28.65 15.27 -6.02
N HIS A 561 28.87 16.08 -4.99
CA HIS A 561 29.38 15.60 -3.70
C HIS A 561 28.39 14.67 -3.02
N LEU A 562 27.12 15.07 -2.92
CA LEU A 562 26.05 14.25 -2.32
C LEU A 562 25.86 12.92 -3.06
N ILE A 563 25.92 12.93 -4.40
CA ILE A 563 25.88 11.71 -5.22
C ILE A 563 27.04 10.79 -4.85
N GLY A 564 28.26 11.36 -4.71
CA GLY A 564 29.44 10.59 -4.28
C GLY A 564 29.26 9.96 -2.90
N GLU A 565 28.77 10.73 -1.91
CA GLU A 565 28.50 10.22 -0.55
C GLU A 565 27.44 9.11 -0.53
N ALA A 566 26.43 9.18 -1.38
CA ALA A 566 25.40 8.14 -1.49
C ALA A 566 25.99 6.82 -2.03
N TYR A 567 26.80 6.89 -3.09
CA TYR A 567 27.45 5.68 -3.62
C TYR A 567 28.53 5.13 -2.68
N ASP A 568 29.29 6.00 -1.98
CA ASP A 568 30.21 5.58 -0.93
C ASP A 568 29.49 4.84 0.21
N LEU A 569 28.26 5.27 0.55
CA LEU A 569 27.44 4.57 1.53
C LEU A 569 27.00 3.20 1.01
N LEU A 570 26.51 3.12 -0.23
CA LEU A 570 26.13 1.85 -0.86
C LEU A 570 27.30 0.87 -0.93
N ASP A 571 28.48 1.35 -1.30
CA ASP A 571 29.69 0.52 -1.40
C ASP A 571 30.20 0.06 -0.02
N SER A 572 29.79 0.71 1.07
CA SER A 572 30.14 0.32 2.44
C SER A 572 29.29 -0.84 2.98
N VAL A 573 28.19 -1.19 2.32
CA VAL A 573 27.27 -2.27 2.70
C VAL A 573 27.56 -3.50 1.83
N PRO A 574 27.71 -4.70 2.43
CA PRO A 574 28.07 -5.93 1.72
C PRO A 574 27.06 -6.40 0.68
#